data_7ed5dafa57bee928265e0044e61238b4
#
_entry.id   7ed5dafa57bee928265e0044e61238b4
#
_cell.length_a   1.000
_cell.length_b   1.000
_cell.length_c   1.000
_cell.angle_alpha   90.00
_cell.angle_beta   90.00
_cell.angle_gamma   90.00
#
_symmetry.space_group_name_H-M   'P 1'
#
loop_
_entity.id
_entity.type
_entity.pdbx_description
1 polymer ?
#
loop_
_entity_poly.entity_id
_entity_poly.type
_entity_poly.pdbx_seq_one_letter_code
_entity_poly.pdbx_strand_id
1 'polypeptide(L)'
;MKQVLMMAATLLLLVSCGEKKDSKTLVLYYSQGGTTKIVAEAIQNALGADIEEIVVTDPYEPDFNATIVRGQKEMSEGKFPELQPLTSDLSAYDVIFIGYPVWFGTYANPIETLLTTVDFSGKQIVPLCTFGSGGLDSSEKAIREKLPQATVLPGYGVRAARVDAVPVEVDRFLKENGFLEGEYVKPAEFPALHPVSEDESALFDAAVGTYPMIRAKATEVAERDVLNGKEYLFTAEERGGTIKVLVLVEEGKDPVFTQVLR
;
A
#
# COMPACT_ATOMS: atom_id res chain seq x y z
N MET A 1 69.35 4.46 -33.69
CA MET A 1 68.33 3.45 -33.38
C MET A 1 67.86 3.72 -31.96
N LYS A 2 66.66 4.35 -31.79
CA LYS A 2 66.08 4.63 -30.50
C LYS A 2 64.87 3.68 -30.32
N GLN A 3 64.96 2.74 -29.37
CA GLN A 3 63.89 1.87 -28.98
C GLN A 3 62.89 2.67 -28.11
N VAL A 4 61.66 2.73 -28.55
CA VAL A 4 60.56 3.29 -27.75
C VAL A 4 59.89 2.12 -27.02
N LEU A 5 60.05 2.10 -25.72
CA LEU A 5 59.38 1.12 -24.81
C LEU A 5 57.94 1.58 -24.56
N MET A 6 56.98 0.82 -25.09
CA MET A 6 55.54 1.07 -24.91
C MET A 6 55.11 0.33 -23.66
N MET A 7 54.89 1.06 -22.55
CA MET A 7 54.28 0.53 -21.33
C MET A 7 52.74 0.47 -21.51
N ALA A 8 52.22 -0.74 -21.64
CA ALA A 8 50.77 -0.98 -21.58
C ALA A 8 50.32 -0.96 -20.11
N ALA A 9 49.60 0.09 -19.71
CA ALA A 9 48.96 0.15 -18.41
C ALA A 9 47.63 -0.65 -18.48
N THR A 10 47.64 -1.84 -17.91
CA THR A 10 46.43 -2.66 -17.73
C THR A 10 45.60 -2.08 -16.58
N LEU A 11 44.54 -1.38 -16.92
CA LEU A 11 43.54 -0.87 -15.94
C LEU A 11 42.69 -2.05 -15.45
N LEU A 12 43.01 -2.60 -14.29
CA LEU A 12 42.14 -3.55 -13.59
C LEU A 12 40.90 -2.79 -13.09
N LEU A 13 39.80 -2.95 -13.80
CA LEU A 13 38.46 -2.61 -13.27
C LEU A 13 38.13 -3.63 -12.17
N LEU A 14 38.34 -3.25 -10.92
CA LEU A 14 37.73 -3.94 -9.76
C LEU A 14 36.24 -3.74 -9.84
N VAL A 15 35.50 -4.68 -10.44
CA VAL A 15 34.07 -4.83 -10.25
C VAL A 15 33.91 -5.28 -8.80
N SER A 16 33.65 -4.33 -7.91
CA SER A 16 33.15 -4.63 -6.57
C SER A 16 31.76 -5.25 -6.73
N CYS A 17 31.69 -6.58 -6.78
CA CYS A 17 30.48 -7.31 -6.42
C CYS A 17 30.24 -7.03 -4.93
N GLY A 18 29.49 -5.98 -4.63
CA GLY A 18 28.89 -5.84 -3.33
C GLY A 18 27.99 -7.05 -3.11
N GLU A 19 28.35 -7.92 -2.18
CA GLU A 19 27.44 -8.93 -1.67
C GLU A 19 26.15 -8.19 -1.28
N LYS A 20 25.02 -8.57 -1.93
CA LYS A 20 23.70 -8.09 -1.54
C LYS A 20 23.52 -8.58 -0.11
N LYS A 21 23.70 -7.70 0.88
CA LYS A 21 23.42 -8.01 2.27
C LYS A 21 21.98 -8.50 2.32
N ASP A 22 21.75 -9.75 2.71
CA ASP A 22 20.41 -10.27 2.92
C ASP A 22 19.71 -9.36 3.93
N SER A 23 18.90 -8.41 3.44
CA SER A 23 18.20 -7.48 4.32
C SER A 23 17.09 -8.22 5.02
N LYS A 24 17.19 -8.30 6.34
CA LYS A 24 16.18 -8.98 7.14
C LYS A 24 14.89 -8.16 7.16
N THR A 25 13.78 -8.82 6.88
CA THR A 25 12.46 -8.20 6.74
C THR A 25 11.53 -8.61 7.88
N LEU A 26 10.79 -7.65 8.42
CA LEU A 26 9.73 -7.85 9.42
C LEU A 26 8.41 -7.32 8.88
N VAL A 27 7.32 -8.03 9.13
CA VAL A 27 5.94 -7.56 8.90
C VAL A 27 5.29 -7.29 10.25
N LEU A 28 5.12 -6.02 10.60
CA LEU A 28 4.30 -5.58 11.73
C LEU A 28 2.90 -5.27 11.22
N TYR A 29 1.84 -5.72 11.91
CA TYR A 29 0.49 -5.39 11.47
C TYR A 29 -0.49 -5.27 12.63
N TYR A 30 -1.46 -4.35 12.48
CA TYR A 30 -2.68 -4.29 13.26
C TYR A 30 -3.87 -4.68 12.39
N SER A 31 -4.75 -5.53 12.89
CA SER A 31 -5.93 -5.97 12.14
C SER A 31 -7.16 -6.09 13.03
N GLN A 32 -8.14 -5.19 12.86
CA GLN A 32 -9.40 -5.21 13.64
C GLN A 32 -10.35 -6.32 13.14
N GLY A 33 -10.50 -6.45 11.83
CA GLY A 33 -11.47 -7.38 11.20
C GLY A 33 -10.84 -8.55 10.46
N GLY A 34 -9.53 -8.79 10.58
CA GLY A 34 -8.83 -9.89 9.93
C GLY A 34 -8.33 -9.61 8.52
N THR A 35 -8.85 -8.60 7.81
CA THR A 35 -8.46 -8.34 6.40
C THR A 35 -7.00 -7.89 6.25
N THR A 36 -6.50 -7.03 7.14
CA THR A 36 -5.09 -6.61 7.13
C THR A 36 -4.16 -7.78 7.43
N LYS A 37 -4.58 -8.70 8.30
CA LYS A 37 -3.84 -9.93 8.58
C LYS A 37 -3.62 -10.76 7.32
N ILE A 38 -4.64 -10.91 6.46
CA ILE A 38 -4.52 -11.64 5.17
C ILE A 38 -3.41 -11.02 4.31
N VAL A 39 -3.34 -9.69 4.22
CA VAL A 39 -2.29 -8.98 3.47
C VAL A 39 -0.92 -9.21 4.11
N ALA A 40 -0.81 -9.09 5.43
CA ALA A 40 0.43 -9.29 6.16
C ALA A 40 0.98 -10.72 5.99
N GLU A 41 0.13 -11.72 6.11
CA GLU A 41 0.48 -13.13 5.90
C GLU A 41 0.89 -13.42 4.44
N ALA A 42 0.27 -12.76 3.46
CA ALA A 42 0.67 -12.89 2.06
C ALA A 42 2.09 -12.36 1.81
N ILE A 43 2.44 -11.19 2.38
CA ILE A 43 3.80 -10.64 2.32
C ILE A 43 4.78 -11.55 3.04
N GLN A 44 4.44 -12.00 4.26
CA GLN A 44 5.26 -12.95 5.03
C GLN A 44 5.59 -14.19 4.21
N ASN A 45 4.58 -14.84 3.65
CA ASN A 45 4.73 -16.07 2.89
C ASN A 45 5.57 -15.87 1.63
N ALA A 46 5.38 -14.75 0.92
CA ALA A 46 6.11 -14.47 -0.32
C ALA A 46 7.60 -14.17 -0.07
N LEU A 47 7.92 -13.52 1.04
CA LEU A 47 9.29 -13.11 1.38
C LEU A 47 10.01 -14.05 2.36
N GLY A 48 9.30 -14.98 3.00
CA GLY A 48 9.84 -15.73 4.14
C GLY A 48 10.21 -14.82 5.33
N ALA A 49 9.49 -13.70 5.47
CA ALA A 49 9.77 -12.68 6.48
C ALA A 49 9.29 -13.11 7.88
N ASP A 50 9.85 -12.48 8.92
CA ASP A 50 9.27 -12.56 10.26
C ASP A 50 7.97 -11.73 10.31
N ILE A 51 7.03 -12.11 11.18
CA ILE A 51 5.75 -11.41 11.32
C ILE A 51 5.38 -11.25 12.79
N GLU A 52 4.82 -10.09 13.15
CA GLU A 52 4.33 -9.81 14.49
C GLU A 52 3.06 -8.96 14.44
N GLU A 53 2.06 -9.36 15.22
CA GLU A 53 0.82 -8.59 15.39
C GLU A 53 1.01 -7.48 16.42
N ILE A 54 0.58 -6.28 16.06
CA ILE A 54 0.51 -5.13 16.97
C ILE A 54 -0.73 -5.31 17.84
N VAL A 55 -0.53 -5.53 19.14
CA VAL A 55 -1.61 -5.82 20.08
C VAL A 55 -1.92 -4.59 20.94
N VAL A 56 -3.17 -4.17 20.91
CA VAL A 56 -3.69 -3.09 21.77
C VAL A 56 -3.96 -3.65 23.17
N THR A 57 -3.49 -2.95 24.22
CA THR A 57 -3.65 -3.38 25.62
C THR A 57 -5.12 -3.48 26.03
N ASP A 58 -5.95 -2.52 25.55
CA ASP A 58 -7.40 -2.52 25.71
C ASP A 58 -8.04 -2.67 24.32
N PRO A 59 -8.40 -3.89 23.85
CA PRO A 59 -8.87 -4.13 22.50
C PRO A 59 -10.14 -3.34 22.16
N TYR A 60 -10.27 -2.98 20.88
CA TYR A 60 -11.52 -2.39 20.37
C TYR A 60 -12.63 -3.44 20.36
N GLU A 61 -13.85 -2.98 20.59
CA GLU A 61 -15.02 -3.81 20.43
C GLU A 61 -15.15 -4.31 18.98
N PRO A 62 -15.65 -5.53 18.77
CA PRO A 62 -15.88 -6.06 17.41
C PRO A 62 -16.91 -5.26 16.61
N ASP A 63 -17.77 -4.49 17.30
CA ASP A 63 -18.80 -3.66 16.68
C ASP A 63 -18.20 -2.47 15.95
N PHE A 64 -18.60 -2.29 14.69
CA PHE A 64 -18.08 -1.23 13.83
C PHE A 64 -18.39 0.18 14.37
N ASN A 65 -19.61 0.40 14.88
CA ASN A 65 -19.99 1.72 15.40
C ASN A 65 -19.25 2.04 16.70
N ALA A 66 -19.05 1.06 17.58
CA ALA A 66 -18.27 1.22 18.81
C ALA A 66 -16.82 1.58 18.46
N THR A 67 -16.22 0.91 17.47
CA THR A 67 -14.88 1.24 16.97
C THR A 67 -14.80 2.67 16.46
N ILE A 68 -15.78 3.12 15.65
CA ILE A 68 -15.82 4.50 15.15
C ILE A 68 -15.91 5.50 16.28
N VAL A 69 -16.84 5.31 17.22
CA VAL A 69 -17.06 6.25 18.35
C VAL A 69 -15.79 6.35 19.21
N ARG A 70 -15.19 5.21 19.55
CA ARG A 70 -13.93 5.18 20.31
C ARG A 70 -12.79 5.85 19.54
N GLY A 71 -12.59 5.49 18.27
CA GLY A 71 -11.52 6.04 17.46
C GLY A 71 -11.64 7.56 17.27
N GLN A 72 -12.83 8.08 17.03
CA GLN A 72 -13.07 9.53 16.96
C GLN A 72 -12.77 10.24 18.27
N LYS A 73 -13.14 9.63 19.42
CA LYS A 73 -12.84 10.18 20.74
C LYS A 73 -11.32 10.24 20.97
N GLU A 74 -10.60 9.16 20.69
CA GLU A 74 -9.14 9.08 20.83
C GLU A 74 -8.45 10.18 20.00
N MET A 75 -8.86 10.38 18.74
CA MET A 75 -8.35 11.43 17.87
C MET A 75 -8.64 12.84 18.43
N SER A 76 -9.88 13.08 18.89
CA SER A 76 -10.29 14.39 19.41
C SER A 76 -9.57 14.78 20.72
N GLU A 77 -9.23 13.78 21.54
CA GLU A 77 -8.52 13.98 22.79
C GLU A 77 -6.99 13.91 22.62
N GLY A 78 -6.49 13.47 21.46
CA GLY A 78 -5.07 13.19 21.24
C GLY A 78 -4.53 12.06 22.12
N LYS A 79 -5.39 11.13 22.52
CA LYS A 79 -5.06 10.00 23.39
C LYS A 79 -5.28 8.69 22.66
N PHE A 80 -4.22 8.18 22.12
CA PHE A 80 -4.23 6.93 21.35
C PHE A 80 -4.06 5.70 22.24
N PRO A 81 -4.49 4.50 21.79
CA PRO A 81 -4.49 3.31 22.62
C PRO A 81 -3.06 2.86 22.95
N GLU A 82 -2.86 2.36 24.18
CA GLU A 82 -1.61 1.73 24.56
C GLU A 82 -1.43 0.39 23.84
N LEU A 83 -0.21 0.09 23.44
CA LEU A 83 0.18 -1.16 22.81
C LEU A 83 0.91 -2.06 23.81
N GLN A 84 0.76 -3.37 23.63
CA GLN A 84 1.67 -4.31 24.26
C GLN A 84 3.08 -4.14 23.64
N PRO A 85 4.16 -4.34 24.41
CA PRO A 85 5.51 -4.26 23.87
C PRO A 85 5.71 -5.24 22.70
N LEU A 86 6.40 -4.79 21.64
CA LEU A 86 6.83 -5.69 20.58
C LEU A 86 7.81 -6.73 21.14
N THR A 87 7.72 -7.94 20.62
CA THR A 87 8.62 -9.05 20.95
C THR A 87 9.83 -9.08 20.01
N SER A 88 9.69 -8.56 18.80
CA SER A 88 10.74 -8.47 17.80
C SER A 88 11.77 -7.40 18.15
N ASP A 89 13.05 -7.75 18.09
CA ASP A 89 14.13 -6.77 18.17
C ASP A 89 14.30 -6.08 16.81
N LEU A 90 13.80 -4.84 16.69
CA LEU A 90 13.82 -4.09 15.45
C LEU A 90 15.25 -3.80 14.95
N SER A 91 16.26 -3.86 15.80
CA SER A 91 17.65 -3.65 15.37
C SER A 91 18.13 -4.71 14.37
N ALA A 92 17.48 -5.88 14.37
CA ALA A 92 17.80 -7.00 13.48
C ALA A 92 17.25 -6.83 12.04
N TYR A 93 16.39 -5.84 11.78
CA TYR A 93 15.68 -5.70 10.51
C TYR A 93 16.08 -4.41 9.78
N ASP A 94 16.23 -4.49 8.47
CA ASP A 94 16.51 -3.35 7.60
C ASP A 94 15.21 -2.82 6.96
N VAL A 95 14.26 -3.74 6.65
CA VAL A 95 12.97 -3.44 6.03
C VAL A 95 11.83 -3.84 6.96
N ILE A 96 10.90 -2.94 7.19
CA ILE A 96 9.72 -3.19 8.03
C ILE A 96 8.46 -2.82 7.23
N PHE A 97 7.64 -3.83 6.96
CA PHE A 97 6.29 -3.62 6.45
C PHE A 97 5.37 -3.29 7.62
N ILE A 98 4.56 -2.24 7.50
CA ILE A 98 3.59 -1.86 8.53
C ILE A 98 2.18 -1.98 7.95
N GLY A 99 1.43 -2.99 8.43
CA GLY A 99 0.07 -3.31 7.99
C GLY A 99 -0.99 -2.69 8.89
N TYR A 100 -2.04 -2.06 8.29
CA TYR A 100 -3.12 -1.42 9.04
C TYR A 100 -4.41 -1.28 8.22
N PRO A 101 -5.58 -1.26 8.89
CA PRO A 101 -6.80 -0.78 8.25
C PRO A 101 -6.78 0.75 8.18
N VAL A 102 -7.34 1.31 7.10
CA VAL A 102 -7.55 2.76 7.00
C VAL A 102 -8.77 3.15 7.82
N TRP A 103 -8.57 4.02 8.81
CA TRP A 103 -9.60 4.67 9.60
C TRP A 103 -9.57 6.18 9.38
N PHE A 104 -10.73 6.79 9.20
CA PHE A 104 -10.86 8.26 9.03
C PHE A 104 -9.94 8.87 7.96
N GLY A 105 -9.66 8.08 6.90
CA GLY A 105 -8.86 8.52 5.75
C GLY A 105 -7.35 8.39 5.92
N THR A 106 -6.86 7.84 7.04
CA THR A 106 -5.44 7.57 7.30
C THR A 106 -5.28 6.21 8.00
N TYR A 107 -4.12 5.91 8.55
CA TYR A 107 -3.89 4.68 9.32
C TYR A 107 -4.73 4.64 10.60
N ALA A 108 -5.04 3.41 11.08
CA ALA A 108 -5.79 3.18 12.31
C ALA A 108 -5.02 3.70 13.55
N ASN A 109 -5.75 4.15 14.57
CA ASN A 109 -5.20 4.77 15.78
C ASN A 109 -4.08 4.00 16.48
N PRO A 110 -4.06 2.65 16.56
CA PRO A 110 -2.92 1.91 17.11
C PRO A 110 -1.60 2.18 16.41
N ILE A 111 -1.64 2.51 15.11
CA ILE A 111 -0.42 2.85 14.36
C ILE A 111 0.14 4.21 14.80
N GLU A 112 -0.71 5.16 15.18
CA GLU A 112 -0.21 6.44 15.75
C GLU A 112 0.65 6.19 16.98
N THR A 113 0.22 5.30 17.87
CA THR A 113 1.03 4.92 19.03
C THR A 113 2.33 4.23 18.62
N LEU A 114 2.25 3.26 17.68
CA LEU A 114 3.46 2.58 17.17
C LEU A 114 4.48 3.59 16.65
N LEU A 115 4.06 4.50 15.75
CA LEU A 115 4.94 5.48 15.09
C LEU A 115 5.51 6.53 16.05
N THR A 116 4.88 6.74 17.21
CA THR A 116 5.33 7.72 18.20
C THR A 116 6.18 7.11 19.33
N THR A 117 6.05 5.81 19.57
CA THR A 117 6.73 5.15 20.72
C THR A 117 7.89 4.26 20.28
N VAL A 118 7.94 3.86 19.01
CA VAL A 118 8.96 2.94 18.47
C VAL A 118 9.93 3.71 17.57
N ASP A 119 11.23 3.44 17.74
CA ASP A 119 12.28 4.05 16.90
C ASP A 119 12.48 3.27 15.60
N PHE A 120 12.14 3.91 14.49
CA PHE A 120 12.33 3.41 13.13
C PHE A 120 13.49 4.08 12.39
N SER A 121 14.38 4.78 13.09
CA SER A 121 15.50 5.51 12.47
C SER A 121 16.37 4.59 11.63
N GLY A 122 16.66 5.03 10.39
CA GLY A 122 17.49 4.29 9.43
C GLY A 122 16.83 3.07 8.80
N LYS A 123 15.55 2.79 9.10
CA LYS A 123 14.79 1.68 8.51
C LYS A 123 14.11 2.07 7.20
N GLN A 124 13.86 1.08 6.34
CA GLN A 124 12.95 1.20 5.22
C GLN A 124 11.57 0.74 5.66
N ILE A 125 10.58 1.61 5.52
CA ILE A 125 9.20 1.36 5.94
C ILE A 125 8.34 1.21 4.71
N VAL A 126 7.58 0.11 4.64
CA VAL A 126 6.65 -0.20 3.54
C VAL A 126 5.22 -0.26 4.10
N PRO A 127 4.38 0.74 3.83
CA PRO A 127 2.99 0.73 4.27
C PRO A 127 2.18 -0.37 3.57
N LEU A 128 1.35 -1.10 4.33
CA LEU A 128 0.38 -2.06 3.83
C LEU A 128 -1.00 -1.68 4.38
N CYS A 129 -1.96 -1.38 3.54
CA CYS A 129 -3.26 -1.01 4.08
C CYS A 129 -4.44 -1.73 3.46
N THR A 130 -5.48 -1.90 4.27
CA THR A 130 -6.81 -2.33 3.83
C THR A 130 -7.81 -1.22 4.06
N PHE A 131 -8.74 -1.02 3.13
CA PHE A 131 -9.67 0.09 3.17
C PHE A 131 -11.03 -0.25 2.55
N GLY A 132 -12.02 0.59 2.82
CA GLY A 132 -13.32 0.53 2.13
C GLY A 132 -13.25 1.14 0.73
N SER A 133 -12.66 2.32 0.60
CA SER A 133 -12.60 3.04 -0.68
C SER A 133 -11.22 3.57 -1.07
N GLY A 134 -10.31 3.83 -0.12
CA GLY A 134 -8.99 4.38 -0.38
C GLY A 134 -8.30 4.83 0.92
N GLY A 135 -7.20 5.59 0.81
CA GLY A 135 -6.46 6.15 1.94
C GLY A 135 -4.99 5.73 2.00
N LEU A 136 -4.49 5.00 1.00
CA LEU A 136 -3.07 4.66 0.92
C LEU A 136 -2.20 5.92 0.84
N ASP A 137 -2.47 6.80 -0.14
CA ASP A 137 -1.66 8.02 -0.37
C ASP A 137 -1.61 8.94 0.86
N SER A 138 -2.77 9.14 1.51
CA SER A 138 -2.86 9.97 2.71
C SER A 138 -2.14 9.35 3.91
N SER A 139 -2.25 8.03 4.09
CA SER A 139 -1.55 7.34 5.18
C SER A 139 -0.05 7.23 4.94
N GLU A 140 0.41 7.01 3.69
CA GLU A 140 1.83 7.08 3.36
C GLU A 140 2.42 8.47 3.65
N LYS A 141 1.71 9.52 3.24
CA LYS A 141 2.12 10.90 3.54
C LYS A 141 2.25 11.12 5.03
N ALA A 142 1.24 10.71 5.80
CA ALA A 142 1.23 10.86 7.25
C ALA A 142 2.37 10.06 7.93
N ILE A 143 2.65 8.83 7.48
CA ILE A 143 3.78 8.02 7.97
C ILE A 143 5.12 8.71 7.65
N ARG A 144 5.26 9.24 6.44
CA ARG A 144 6.48 9.94 5.99
C ARG A 144 6.75 11.20 6.82
N GLU A 145 5.69 11.95 7.16
CA GLU A 145 5.78 13.12 8.05
C GLU A 145 6.11 12.74 9.49
N LYS A 146 5.62 11.61 9.96
CA LYS A 146 5.84 11.11 11.32
C LYS A 146 7.25 10.50 11.51
N LEU A 147 7.81 9.90 10.48
CA LEU A 147 9.10 9.18 10.52
C LEU A 147 10.17 9.84 9.63
N PRO A 148 10.59 11.08 9.92
CA PRO A 148 11.56 11.81 9.07
C PRO A 148 12.96 11.17 9.04
N GLN A 149 13.27 10.27 9.97
CA GLN A 149 14.54 9.54 10.04
C GLN A 149 14.50 8.15 9.41
N ALA A 150 13.33 7.73 8.87
CA ALA A 150 13.16 6.49 8.12
C ALA A 150 12.98 6.79 6.63
N THR A 151 13.19 5.77 5.78
CA THR A 151 12.88 5.85 4.36
C THR A 151 11.53 5.18 4.10
N VAL A 152 10.49 5.95 3.83
CA VAL A 152 9.16 5.39 3.52
C VAL A 152 9.07 5.11 2.02
N LEU A 153 9.03 3.84 1.67
CA LEU A 153 8.90 3.32 0.31
C LEU A 153 7.42 3.32 -0.14
N PRO A 154 7.14 3.13 -1.45
CA PRO A 154 5.78 2.93 -1.93
C PRO A 154 5.11 1.75 -1.23
N GLY A 155 3.86 1.92 -0.82
CA GLY A 155 3.09 0.90 -0.12
C GLY A 155 2.14 0.12 -1.02
N TYR A 156 1.49 -0.89 -0.43
CA TYR A 156 0.42 -1.65 -1.05
C TYR A 156 -0.89 -1.40 -0.32
N GLY A 157 -1.96 -1.23 -1.08
CA GLY A 157 -3.29 -1.04 -0.51
C GLY A 157 -4.36 -1.81 -1.29
N VAL A 158 -5.28 -2.44 -0.57
CA VAL A 158 -6.38 -3.20 -1.17
C VAL A 158 -7.70 -2.92 -0.46
N ARG A 159 -8.78 -2.88 -1.21
CA ARG A 159 -10.12 -2.85 -0.62
C ARG A 159 -10.39 -4.13 0.16
N ALA A 160 -10.98 -3.99 1.36
CA ALA A 160 -11.38 -5.14 2.17
C ALA A 160 -12.31 -6.12 1.41
N ALA A 161 -13.13 -5.60 0.48
CA ALA A 161 -14.00 -6.41 -0.38
C ALA A 161 -13.25 -7.16 -1.51
N ARG A 162 -11.94 -6.95 -1.66
CA ARG A 162 -11.11 -7.54 -2.73
C ARG A 162 -9.92 -8.35 -2.19
N VAL A 163 -9.98 -8.78 -0.95
CA VAL A 163 -8.87 -9.55 -0.32
C VAL A 163 -8.52 -10.85 -1.05
N ASP A 164 -9.44 -11.39 -1.84
CA ASP A 164 -9.17 -12.56 -2.68
C ASP A 164 -8.15 -12.28 -3.80
N ALA A 165 -7.95 -11.02 -4.19
CA ALA A 165 -6.95 -10.61 -5.16
C ALA A 165 -5.53 -10.50 -4.56
N VAL A 166 -5.41 -10.48 -3.24
CA VAL A 166 -4.16 -10.24 -2.50
C VAL A 166 -3.00 -11.13 -2.95
N PRO A 167 -3.15 -12.45 -3.14
CA PRO A 167 -2.00 -13.28 -3.52
C PRO A 167 -1.34 -12.86 -4.84
N VAL A 168 -2.15 -12.49 -5.84
CA VAL A 168 -1.66 -12.05 -7.16
C VAL A 168 -1.13 -10.62 -7.10
N GLU A 169 -1.84 -9.73 -6.43
CA GLU A 169 -1.47 -8.31 -6.32
C GLU A 169 -0.21 -8.11 -5.47
N VAL A 170 -0.05 -8.88 -4.40
CA VAL A 170 1.17 -8.86 -3.55
C VAL A 170 2.38 -9.38 -4.33
N ASP A 171 2.28 -10.48 -5.06
CA ASP A 171 3.38 -10.99 -5.89
C ASP A 171 3.85 -9.91 -6.89
N ARG A 172 2.90 -9.27 -7.59
CA ARG A 172 3.18 -8.17 -8.50
C ARG A 172 3.84 -6.99 -7.79
N PHE A 173 3.27 -6.55 -6.67
CA PHE A 173 3.79 -5.42 -5.88
C PHE A 173 5.23 -5.66 -5.41
N LEU A 174 5.52 -6.85 -4.92
CA LEU A 174 6.86 -7.20 -4.43
C LEU A 174 7.89 -7.24 -5.56
N LYS A 175 7.52 -7.74 -6.73
CA LYS A 175 8.39 -7.74 -7.93
C LYS A 175 8.62 -6.33 -8.45
N GLU A 176 7.57 -5.50 -8.54
CA GLU A 176 7.65 -4.12 -8.99
C GLU A 176 8.61 -3.28 -8.14
N ASN A 177 8.60 -3.51 -6.83
CA ASN A 177 9.42 -2.77 -5.88
C ASN A 177 10.76 -3.44 -5.53
N GLY A 178 11.11 -4.53 -6.23
CA GLY A 178 12.40 -5.21 -6.08
C GLY A 178 12.59 -5.99 -4.78
N PHE A 179 11.51 -6.32 -4.08
CA PHE A 179 11.52 -7.19 -2.90
C PHE A 179 11.54 -8.67 -3.27
N LEU A 180 10.99 -9.01 -4.43
CA LEU A 180 10.97 -10.36 -4.97
C LEU A 180 11.59 -10.38 -6.36
N GLU A 181 12.35 -11.42 -6.69
CA GLU A 181 12.86 -11.62 -8.04
C GLU A 181 11.77 -12.12 -8.98
N GLY A 182 11.84 -11.73 -10.25
CA GLY A 182 10.91 -12.15 -11.28
C GLY A 182 10.57 -11.04 -12.27
N GLU A 183 9.98 -11.43 -13.38
CA GLU A 183 9.52 -10.46 -14.37
C GLU A 183 8.26 -9.74 -13.88
N TYR A 184 8.26 -8.43 -14.04
CA TYR A 184 7.12 -7.56 -13.83
C TYR A 184 6.87 -6.73 -15.09
N VAL A 185 5.67 -6.83 -15.63
CA VAL A 185 5.23 -5.99 -16.75
C VAL A 185 4.47 -4.80 -16.19
N LYS A 186 5.12 -3.64 -16.17
CA LYS A 186 4.48 -2.39 -15.75
C LYS A 186 3.35 -2.04 -16.73
N PRO A 187 2.11 -1.81 -16.25
CA PRO A 187 1.05 -1.29 -17.10
C PRO A 187 1.47 0.03 -17.76
N ALA A 188 0.98 0.27 -18.98
CA ALA A 188 1.19 1.55 -19.65
C ALA A 188 0.62 2.69 -18.81
N GLU A 189 1.16 3.89 -18.98
CA GLU A 189 0.54 5.09 -18.40
C GLU A 189 -0.87 5.28 -18.98
N PHE A 190 -1.77 5.87 -18.19
CA PHE A 190 -3.08 6.23 -18.70
C PHE A 190 -2.94 7.27 -19.83
N PRO A 191 -3.67 7.12 -20.95
CA PRO A 191 -3.73 8.17 -21.96
C PRO A 191 -4.44 9.42 -21.43
N ALA A 192 -4.61 10.43 -22.28
CA ALA A 192 -5.39 11.61 -21.94
C ALA A 192 -6.84 11.24 -21.61
N LEU A 193 -7.40 11.89 -20.59
CA LEU A 193 -8.81 11.76 -20.26
C LEU A 193 -9.69 12.29 -21.38
N HIS A 194 -10.83 11.63 -21.61
CA HIS A 194 -11.88 12.05 -22.53
C HIS A 194 -13.25 12.02 -21.83
N PRO A 195 -14.27 12.76 -22.31
CA PRO A 195 -15.61 12.70 -21.75
C PRO A 195 -16.18 11.28 -21.80
N VAL A 196 -16.87 10.86 -20.74
CA VAL A 196 -17.46 9.51 -20.66
C VAL A 196 -18.57 9.34 -21.72
N SER A 197 -18.58 8.20 -22.38
CA SER A 197 -19.73 7.70 -23.18
C SER A 197 -20.84 7.15 -22.28
N GLU A 198 -21.98 6.80 -22.85
CA GLU A 198 -23.08 6.14 -22.12
C GLU A 198 -22.65 4.78 -21.55
N ASP A 199 -21.89 3.98 -22.30
CA ASP A 199 -21.40 2.67 -21.88
C ASP A 199 -20.37 2.80 -20.72
N GLU A 200 -19.46 3.76 -20.81
CA GLU A 200 -18.48 4.01 -19.75
C GLU A 200 -19.12 4.57 -18.47
N SER A 201 -20.17 5.40 -18.62
CA SER A 201 -20.95 5.85 -17.46
C SER A 201 -21.67 4.67 -16.79
N ALA A 202 -22.26 3.77 -17.56
CA ALA A 202 -22.92 2.56 -17.05
C ALA A 202 -21.90 1.62 -16.36
N LEU A 203 -20.69 1.50 -16.91
CA LEU A 203 -19.60 0.72 -16.32
C LEU A 203 -19.19 1.32 -14.96
N PHE A 204 -19.02 2.64 -14.89
CA PHE A 204 -18.72 3.33 -13.62
C PHE A 204 -19.82 3.08 -12.58
N ASP A 205 -21.08 3.27 -12.96
CA ASP A 205 -22.22 3.09 -12.06
C ASP A 205 -22.33 1.64 -11.56
N ALA A 206 -22.06 0.65 -12.40
CA ALA A 206 -22.00 -0.75 -12.02
C ALA A 206 -20.87 -1.01 -11.00
N ALA A 207 -19.68 -0.44 -11.24
CA ALA A 207 -18.53 -0.63 -10.36
C ALA A 207 -18.73 -0.03 -8.96
N VAL A 208 -19.33 1.16 -8.86
CA VAL A 208 -19.48 1.89 -7.59
C VAL A 208 -20.81 1.63 -6.90
N GLY A 209 -21.82 1.16 -7.63
CA GLY A 209 -23.22 1.05 -7.17
C GLY A 209 -23.42 0.14 -5.96
N THR A 210 -22.49 -0.80 -5.71
CA THR A 210 -22.50 -1.67 -4.52
C THR A 210 -21.91 -1.00 -3.27
N TYR A 211 -21.32 0.20 -3.40
CA TYR A 211 -20.68 0.89 -2.28
C TYR A 211 -21.33 2.25 -2.00
N PRO A 212 -22.24 2.33 -1.00
CA PRO A 212 -23.10 3.50 -0.78
C PRO A 212 -22.37 4.77 -0.36
N MET A 213 -21.07 4.67 -0.03
CA MET A 213 -20.24 5.82 0.38
C MET A 213 -19.72 6.62 -0.82
N ILE A 214 -19.82 6.10 -2.05
CA ILE A 214 -19.49 6.83 -3.27
C ILE A 214 -20.81 7.26 -3.91
N ARG A 215 -21.04 8.58 -3.98
CA ARG A 215 -22.19 9.20 -4.64
C ARG A 215 -21.67 10.23 -5.63
N ALA A 216 -21.07 9.73 -6.69
CA ALA A 216 -20.40 10.53 -7.69
C ALA A 216 -20.94 10.22 -9.07
N LYS A 217 -20.77 11.16 -10.01
CA LYS A 217 -21.10 11.00 -11.42
C LYS A 217 -19.81 11.12 -12.23
N ALA A 218 -19.48 10.10 -13.01
CA ALA A 218 -18.34 10.14 -13.91
C ALA A 218 -18.49 11.25 -14.96
N THR A 219 -17.40 11.96 -15.22
CA THR A 219 -17.35 13.06 -16.22
C THR A 219 -16.30 12.80 -17.28
N GLU A 220 -15.17 12.22 -16.92
CA GLU A 220 -14.08 11.88 -17.83
C GLU A 220 -13.52 10.51 -17.47
N VAL A 221 -12.88 9.86 -18.44
CA VAL A 221 -12.25 8.56 -18.30
C VAL A 221 -11.01 8.43 -19.16
N ALA A 222 -10.08 7.61 -18.71
CA ALA A 222 -9.01 7.02 -19.52
C ALA A 222 -8.94 5.54 -19.23
N GLU A 223 -8.59 4.71 -20.23
CA GLU A 223 -8.43 3.27 -20.05
C GLU A 223 -7.02 2.83 -20.41
N ARG A 224 -6.59 1.72 -19.80
CA ARG A 224 -5.35 1.03 -20.17
C ARG A 224 -5.52 -0.48 -20.05
N ASP A 225 -4.75 -1.22 -20.83
CA ASP A 225 -4.69 -2.67 -20.70
C ASP A 225 -3.85 -3.07 -19.50
N VAL A 226 -4.32 -4.09 -18.78
CA VAL A 226 -3.62 -4.77 -17.69
C VAL A 226 -3.64 -6.28 -17.92
N LEU A 227 -2.85 -7.04 -17.15
CA LEU A 227 -2.57 -8.45 -17.41
C LEU A 227 -3.82 -9.30 -17.72
N ASN A 228 -4.95 -9.05 -17.05
CA ASN A 228 -6.16 -9.89 -17.18
C ASN A 228 -7.41 -9.05 -17.51
N GLY A 229 -7.26 -7.92 -18.20
CA GLY A 229 -8.40 -7.08 -18.53
C GLY A 229 -8.03 -5.64 -18.80
N LYS A 230 -8.91 -4.73 -18.40
CA LYS A 230 -8.73 -3.28 -18.54
C LYS A 230 -8.89 -2.56 -17.22
N GLU A 231 -8.08 -1.54 -17.01
CA GLU A 231 -8.20 -0.62 -15.90
C GLU A 231 -8.63 0.76 -16.42
N TYR A 232 -9.62 1.32 -15.76
CA TYR A 232 -10.20 2.62 -16.08
C TYR A 232 -9.91 3.60 -14.95
N LEU A 233 -9.45 4.80 -15.31
CA LEU A 233 -9.30 5.93 -14.42
C LEU A 233 -10.43 6.92 -14.71
N PHE A 234 -11.45 6.94 -13.87
CA PHE A 234 -12.54 7.91 -13.96
C PHE A 234 -12.23 9.16 -13.15
N THR A 235 -12.56 10.33 -13.71
CA THR A 235 -12.80 11.54 -12.96
C THR A 235 -14.30 11.64 -12.71
N ALA A 236 -14.71 11.87 -11.47
CA ALA A 236 -16.11 11.91 -11.10
C ALA A 236 -16.40 13.06 -10.13
N GLU A 237 -17.58 13.69 -10.28
CA GLU A 237 -18.06 14.74 -9.42
C GLU A 237 -18.88 14.16 -8.27
N GLU A 238 -18.53 14.51 -7.03
CA GLU A 238 -19.30 14.24 -5.82
C GLU A 238 -19.62 15.55 -5.08
N ARG A 239 -20.49 15.48 -4.06
CA ARG A 239 -20.98 16.68 -3.33
C ARG A 239 -19.86 17.54 -2.73
N GLY A 240 -18.68 17.00 -2.50
CA GLY A 240 -17.52 17.66 -1.90
C GLY A 240 -16.45 18.12 -2.89
N GLY A 241 -16.62 17.85 -4.19
CA GLY A 241 -15.63 18.16 -5.22
C GLY A 241 -15.45 17.03 -6.22
N THR A 242 -14.25 16.94 -6.78
CA THR A 242 -13.89 15.95 -7.79
C THR A 242 -13.05 14.84 -7.14
N ILE A 243 -13.38 13.61 -7.47
CA ILE A 243 -12.59 12.42 -7.10
C ILE A 243 -12.10 11.69 -8.34
N LYS A 244 -11.07 10.87 -8.19
CA LYS A 244 -10.67 9.89 -9.18
C LYS A 244 -10.97 8.49 -8.68
N VAL A 245 -11.49 7.64 -9.57
CA VAL A 245 -11.85 6.27 -9.22
C VAL A 245 -11.17 5.32 -10.20
N LEU A 246 -10.40 4.39 -9.68
CA LEU A 246 -9.86 3.28 -10.46
C LEU A 246 -10.86 2.14 -10.48
N VAL A 247 -11.18 1.66 -11.69
CA VAL A 247 -12.09 0.53 -11.92
C VAL A 247 -11.36 -0.53 -12.74
N LEU A 248 -11.40 -1.76 -12.28
CA LEU A 248 -10.87 -2.93 -12.99
C LEU A 248 -12.02 -3.71 -13.61
N VAL A 249 -11.85 -4.07 -14.87
CA VAL A 249 -12.73 -4.98 -15.62
C VAL A 249 -11.91 -6.16 -16.08
N GLU A 250 -12.05 -7.29 -15.42
CA GLU A 250 -11.42 -8.54 -15.83
C GLU A 250 -12.34 -9.29 -16.81
N GLU A 251 -11.75 -10.09 -17.69
CA GLU A 251 -12.51 -10.86 -18.67
C GLU A 251 -13.54 -11.79 -17.99
N GLY A 252 -14.81 -11.63 -18.37
CA GLY A 252 -15.93 -12.43 -17.84
C GLY A 252 -16.36 -12.10 -16.41
N LYS A 253 -15.87 -11.00 -15.82
CA LYS A 253 -16.28 -10.53 -14.49
C LYS A 253 -16.95 -9.17 -14.56
N ASP A 254 -17.76 -8.88 -13.55
CA ASP A 254 -18.35 -7.57 -13.37
C ASP A 254 -17.27 -6.51 -13.05
N PRO A 255 -17.49 -5.24 -13.45
CA PRO A 255 -16.58 -4.16 -13.13
C PRO A 255 -16.52 -3.91 -11.61
N VAL A 256 -15.32 -3.73 -11.07
CA VAL A 256 -15.13 -3.43 -9.66
C VAL A 256 -14.24 -2.21 -9.49
N PHE A 257 -14.62 -1.24 -8.66
CA PHE A 257 -13.68 -0.20 -8.32
C PHE A 257 -12.61 -0.74 -7.36
N THR A 258 -11.37 -0.36 -7.61
CA THR A 258 -10.23 -0.83 -6.82
C THR A 258 -9.80 0.20 -5.79
N GLN A 259 -9.92 1.50 -6.12
CA GLN A 259 -9.49 2.58 -5.25
C GLN A 259 -10.17 3.91 -5.62
N VAL A 260 -10.43 4.74 -4.62
CA VAL A 260 -10.76 6.16 -4.76
C VAL A 260 -9.56 6.99 -4.36
N LEU A 261 -9.12 7.88 -5.24
CA LEU A 261 -8.06 8.86 -5.03
C LEU A 261 -8.70 10.22 -4.75
N ARG A 262 -8.32 10.87 -3.64
CA ARG A 262 -8.85 12.18 -3.20
C ARG A 262 -7.73 13.18 -2.98
#